data_e4157022fcc6b4f585b30fa4de7c8705
#
_entry.id   e4157022fcc6b4f585b30fa4de7c8705
#
_cell.length_a   1.000
_cell.length_b   1.000
_cell.length_c   1.000
_cell.angle_alpha   90.00
_cell.angle_beta   90.00
_cell.angle_gamma   90.00
#
_symmetry.space_group_name_H-M   'P 1'
#
loop_
_entity.id
_entity.type
_entity.pdbx_description
1 polymer ?
#
loop_
_entity_poly.entity_id
_entity_poly.type
_entity_poly.pdbx_seq_one_letter_code
_entity_poly.pdbx_strand_id
1 'polypeptide(L)'
;VTAWLGPRLHMVQYPVRRGELQNLVVIVQGPAPQNLETWDHDANARDLEFALQGTCTALQHAVHGVEAAGAGWRLWPLCDRPPVRSPEEMVQGLVALLGDAAHPMRPYLAEGAGMAIEDAAQLERALSMHDLEVPLRLRRYAVNRWQRNARVQARSTRNGRIFHATGPVRWARNLSLKMLGERLLDVPWLYRGDG
;
A
#
# COMPACT_ATOMS: atom_id res chain seq x y z
N VAL A 1 12.86 10.41 -1.53
CA VAL A 1 11.97 9.63 -0.63
C VAL A 1 12.80 9.06 0.51
N THR A 2 12.35 9.23 1.75
CA THR A 2 12.97 8.66 2.95
C THR A 2 11.98 7.74 3.63
N ALA A 3 12.41 6.52 3.95
CA ALA A 3 11.62 5.56 4.71
C ALA A 3 12.24 5.33 6.10
N TRP A 4 11.45 5.50 7.12
CA TRP A 4 11.78 5.29 8.52
C TRP A 4 11.15 3.98 8.98
N LEU A 5 11.95 2.98 9.35
CA LEU A 5 11.46 1.67 9.73
C LEU A 5 11.66 1.42 11.23
N GLY A 6 10.56 1.21 11.94
CA GLY A 6 10.53 0.96 13.38
C GLY A 6 9.83 -0.35 13.75
N PRO A 7 9.84 -0.73 15.03
CA PRO A 7 9.01 -1.81 15.51
C PRO A 7 7.53 -1.39 15.44
N ARG A 8 6.71 -2.17 14.73
CA ARG A 8 5.27 -1.95 14.57
C ARG A 8 4.87 -0.62 13.91
N LEU A 9 5.82 0.12 13.34
CA LEU A 9 5.54 1.36 12.61
C LEU A 9 6.54 1.58 11.48
N HIS A 10 6.15 2.36 10.51
CA HIS A 10 7.06 3.01 9.57
C HIS A 10 6.50 4.36 9.14
N MET A 11 7.37 5.23 8.68
CA MET A 11 7.00 6.48 8.04
C MET A 11 7.66 6.57 6.68
N VAL A 12 6.92 7.11 5.71
CA VAL A 12 7.46 7.50 4.41
C VAL A 12 7.31 9.01 4.28
N GLN A 13 8.41 9.67 3.91
CA GLN A 13 8.49 11.10 3.68
C GLN A 13 8.98 11.37 2.28
N TYR A 14 8.30 12.24 1.56
CA TYR A 14 8.71 12.66 0.22
C TYR A 14 8.23 14.08 -0.12
N PRO A 15 9.01 14.81 -0.95
CA PRO A 15 8.62 16.13 -1.38
C PRO A 15 7.48 16.07 -2.39
N VAL A 16 6.56 17.04 -2.31
CA VAL A 16 5.49 17.27 -3.27
C VAL A 16 5.51 18.75 -3.71
N ARG A 17 4.74 19.10 -4.74
CA ARG A 17 4.70 20.46 -5.30
C ARG A 17 6.09 21.04 -5.55
N ARG A 18 6.95 20.29 -6.26
CA ARG A 18 8.33 20.68 -6.57
C ARG A 18 9.22 20.94 -5.35
N GLY A 19 8.90 20.33 -4.20
CA GLY A 19 9.67 20.49 -2.97
C GLY A 19 9.16 21.54 -1.99
N GLU A 20 8.11 22.28 -2.35
CA GLU A 20 7.50 23.29 -1.47
C GLU A 20 6.83 22.68 -0.24
N LEU A 21 6.35 21.43 -0.37
CA LEU A 21 5.71 20.69 0.70
C LEU A 21 6.35 19.33 0.89
N GLN A 22 6.29 18.83 2.12
CA GLN A 22 6.65 17.45 2.47
C GLN A 22 5.37 16.67 2.77
N ASN A 23 5.20 15.53 2.13
CA ASN A 23 4.17 14.58 2.48
C ASN A 23 4.74 13.55 3.46
N LEU A 24 4.04 13.34 4.58
CA LEU A 24 4.39 12.38 5.62
C LEU A 24 3.25 11.38 5.75
N VAL A 25 3.55 10.12 5.59
CA VAL A 25 2.62 9.00 5.81
C VAL A 25 3.18 8.13 6.91
N VAL A 26 2.53 8.11 8.06
CA VAL A 26 2.93 7.27 9.20
C VAL A 26 1.96 6.10 9.31
N ILE A 27 2.46 4.89 9.24
CA ILE A 27 1.66 3.68 9.38
C ILE A 27 2.03 2.99 10.69
N VAL A 28 1.05 2.85 11.57
CA VAL A 28 1.20 2.29 12.91
C VAL A 28 0.34 1.04 13.05
N GLN A 29 0.90 -0.02 13.64
CA GLN A 29 0.11 -1.16 14.09
C GLN A 29 -0.49 -0.84 15.46
N GLY A 30 -1.79 -0.65 15.50
CA GLY A 30 -2.55 -0.32 16.70
C GLY A 30 -3.97 -0.85 16.62
N PRO A 31 -4.81 -0.56 17.62
CA PRO A 31 -6.22 -0.89 17.58
C PRO A 31 -6.90 -0.18 16.41
N ALA A 32 -7.88 -0.84 15.82
CA ALA A 32 -8.71 -0.18 14.81
C ALA A 32 -9.56 0.93 15.47
N PRO A 33 -9.89 2.01 14.74
CA PRO A 33 -10.83 3.01 15.22
C PRO A 33 -12.20 2.36 15.51
N GLN A 34 -12.94 2.92 16.46
CA GLN A 34 -14.22 2.34 16.89
C GLN A 34 -15.27 2.30 15.79
N ASN A 35 -15.26 3.28 14.89
CA ASN A 35 -16.16 3.33 13.74
C ASN A 35 -15.37 3.13 12.44
N LEU A 36 -15.44 1.94 11.87
CA LEU A 36 -14.80 1.61 10.60
C LEU A 36 -15.60 2.07 9.37
N GLU A 37 -16.85 2.50 9.54
CA GLU A 37 -17.66 3.03 8.45
C GLU A 37 -17.26 4.46 8.09
N THR A 38 -16.63 5.18 9.02
CA THR A 38 -16.06 6.49 8.77
C THR A 38 -14.72 6.34 8.11
N TRP A 39 -14.57 6.86 6.91
CA TRP A 39 -13.34 6.77 6.13
C TRP A 39 -12.20 7.66 6.66
N ASP A 40 -12.55 8.83 7.16
CA ASP A 40 -11.61 9.85 7.63
C ASP A 40 -11.95 10.21 9.08
N HIS A 41 -11.03 9.96 9.97
CA HIS A 41 -11.16 10.29 11.38
C HIS A 41 -10.28 11.48 11.72
N ASP A 42 -10.73 12.35 12.62
CA ASP A 42 -9.87 13.33 13.22
C ASP A 42 -8.72 12.61 13.91
N ALA A 43 -7.50 12.90 13.48
CA ALA A 43 -6.33 12.22 14.01
C ALA A 43 -6.10 12.61 15.46
N ASN A 44 -5.96 11.61 16.32
CA ASN A 44 -5.51 11.84 17.66
C ASN A 44 -3.98 11.98 17.68
N ALA A 45 -3.48 13.20 17.71
CA ALA A 45 -2.04 13.50 17.79
C ALA A 45 -1.36 12.76 18.95
N ARG A 46 -2.05 12.59 20.09
CA ARG A 46 -1.53 11.86 21.26
C ARG A 46 -1.28 10.38 20.98
N ASP A 47 -2.14 9.72 20.20
CA ASP A 47 -1.94 8.31 19.84
C ASP A 47 -0.71 8.15 18.94
N LEU A 48 -0.49 9.13 18.05
CA LEU A 48 0.70 9.15 17.20
C LEU A 48 1.95 9.42 18.04
N GLU A 49 1.94 10.39 18.94
CA GLU A 49 3.05 10.67 19.87
C GLU A 49 3.39 9.44 20.72
N PHE A 50 2.37 8.75 21.25
CA PHE A 50 2.58 7.51 21.99
C PHE A 50 3.24 6.43 21.15
N ALA A 51 2.79 6.24 19.90
CA ALA A 51 3.38 5.27 18.97
C ALA A 51 4.83 5.61 18.59
N LEU A 52 5.21 6.88 18.66
CA LEU A 52 6.57 7.36 18.34
C LEU A 52 7.55 7.30 19.52
N GLN A 53 7.09 6.95 20.73
CA GLN A 53 7.97 6.83 21.88
C GLN A 53 9.12 5.85 21.60
N GLY A 54 10.34 6.26 21.93
CA GLY A 54 11.55 5.48 21.71
C GLY A 54 12.02 5.42 20.25
N THR A 55 11.43 6.20 19.35
CA THR A 55 11.95 6.42 18.00
C THR A 55 13.09 7.46 17.99
N CYS A 56 13.81 7.59 16.87
CA CYS A 56 14.89 8.56 16.76
C CYS A 56 14.36 10.00 16.73
N THR A 57 15.17 10.93 17.23
CA THR A 57 14.84 12.35 17.31
C THR A 57 14.44 12.97 15.96
N ALA A 58 15.10 12.55 14.87
CA ALA A 58 14.77 13.07 13.54
C ALA A 58 13.34 12.73 13.10
N LEU A 59 12.84 11.51 13.43
CA LEU A 59 11.45 11.14 13.17
C LEU A 59 10.47 11.94 14.03
N GLN A 60 10.77 12.11 15.31
CA GLN A 60 9.96 12.91 16.22
C GLN A 60 9.88 14.37 15.75
N HIS A 61 10.99 14.97 15.36
CA HIS A 61 11.04 16.34 14.82
C HIS A 61 10.21 16.48 13.53
N ALA A 62 10.26 15.49 12.63
CA ALA A 62 9.45 15.52 11.40
C ALA A 62 7.95 15.53 11.71
N VAL A 63 7.51 14.77 12.72
CA VAL A 63 6.10 14.71 13.15
C VAL A 63 5.67 15.99 13.85
N HIS A 64 6.47 16.51 14.79
CA HIS A 64 6.16 17.79 15.46
C HIS A 64 6.15 18.98 14.49
N GLY A 65 6.94 18.91 13.41
CA GLY A 65 6.95 19.92 12.35
C GLY A 65 5.61 20.10 11.65
N VAL A 66 4.75 19.08 11.64
CA VAL A 66 3.40 19.14 11.06
C VAL A 66 2.53 20.09 11.87
N GLU A 67 2.55 19.96 13.19
CA GLU A 67 1.79 20.83 14.10
C GLU A 67 2.34 22.25 14.10
N ALA A 68 3.67 22.41 14.10
CA ALA A 68 4.33 23.70 14.02
C ALA A 68 4.01 24.45 12.72
N ALA A 69 3.74 23.74 11.64
CA ALA A 69 3.28 24.29 10.37
C ALA A 69 1.77 24.62 10.33
N GLY A 70 1.05 24.44 11.46
CA GLY A 70 -0.40 24.64 11.52
C GLY A 70 -1.21 23.58 10.76
N ALA A 71 -0.59 22.46 10.39
CA ALA A 71 -1.26 21.33 9.77
C ALA A 71 -1.72 20.32 10.84
N GLY A 72 -2.80 19.60 10.53
CA GLY A 72 -3.31 18.53 11.39
C GLY A 72 -2.95 17.14 10.84
N TRP A 73 -3.04 16.14 11.70
CA TRP A 73 -2.97 14.74 11.32
C TRP A 73 -4.36 14.22 11.00
N ARG A 74 -4.43 13.33 9.99
CA ARG A 74 -5.62 12.57 9.66
C ARG A 74 -5.36 11.09 9.85
N LEU A 75 -6.31 10.38 10.45
CA LEU A 75 -6.23 8.95 10.69
C LEU A 75 -7.16 8.20 9.72
N TRP A 76 -6.59 7.27 8.98
CA TRP A 76 -7.32 6.37 8.10
C TRP A 76 -7.09 4.92 8.49
N PRO A 77 -8.15 4.13 8.70
CA PRO A 77 -7.99 2.70 8.88
C PRO A 77 -7.49 2.07 7.57
N LEU A 78 -6.47 1.22 7.67
CA LEU A 78 -5.98 0.47 6.53
C LEU A 78 -6.73 -0.86 6.43
N CYS A 79 -7.56 -1.00 5.41
CA CYS A 79 -8.30 -2.21 5.09
C CYS A 79 -7.60 -2.99 3.99
N ASP A 80 -7.56 -4.30 4.13
CA ASP A 80 -7.09 -5.22 3.10
C ASP A 80 -7.93 -6.49 3.10
N ARG A 81 -7.77 -7.32 2.10
CA ARG A 81 -8.30 -8.69 2.03
C ARG A 81 -7.17 -9.67 1.68
N PRO A 82 -7.35 -10.97 1.92
CA PRO A 82 -6.43 -11.97 1.40
C PRO A 82 -6.22 -11.81 -0.11
N PRO A 83 -5.02 -12.15 -0.63
CA PRO A 83 -4.77 -12.12 -2.05
C PRO A 83 -5.82 -12.88 -2.85
N VAL A 84 -6.23 -12.31 -3.97
CA VAL A 84 -7.17 -12.94 -4.92
C VAL A 84 -6.69 -14.34 -5.27
N ARG A 85 -7.60 -15.33 -5.26
CA ARG A 85 -7.25 -16.75 -5.45
C ARG A 85 -7.63 -17.28 -6.83
N SER A 86 -8.59 -16.63 -7.47
CA SER A 86 -9.07 -17.06 -8.79
C SER A 86 -9.72 -15.89 -9.54
N PRO A 87 -9.89 -16.00 -10.87
CA PRO A 87 -10.58 -14.99 -11.66
C PRO A 87 -12.06 -14.82 -11.26
N GLU A 88 -12.70 -15.84 -10.68
CA GLU A 88 -14.09 -15.80 -10.24
C GLU A 88 -14.31 -14.85 -9.06
N GLU A 89 -13.26 -14.55 -8.28
CA GLU A 89 -13.31 -13.51 -7.23
C GLU A 89 -13.34 -12.08 -7.81
N MET A 90 -12.98 -11.91 -9.07
CA MET A 90 -12.95 -10.61 -9.75
C MET A 90 -14.15 -10.41 -10.68
N VAL A 91 -14.72 -11.49 -11.24
CA VAL A 91 -15.81 -11.41 -12.23
C VAL A 91 -16.86 -12.47 -11.97
N GLN A 92 -18.12 -12.04 -11.99
CA GLN A 92 -19.28 -12.92 -11.94
C GLN A 92 -20.37 -12.44 -12.91
N GLY A 93 -20.64 -13.19 -13.94
CA GLY A 93 -21.64 -12.84 -14.96
C GLY A 93 -21.30 -11.53 -15.67
N LEU A 94 -22.11 -10.51 -15.46
CA LEU A 94 -21.95 -9.16 -16.01
C LEU A 94 -21.30 -8.17 -15.04
N VAL A 95 -20.85 -8.62 -13.88
CA VAL A 95 -20.20 -7.79 -12.87
C VAL A 95 -18.72 -8.06 -12.87
N ALA A 96 -17.91 -7.01 -12.98
CA ALA A 96 -16.46 -7.06 -12.85
C ALA A 96 -15.96 -6.07 -11.78
N LEU A 97 -15.05 -6.51 -10.92
CA LEU A 97 -14.37 -5.70 -9.95
C LEU A 97 -12.98 -5.33 -10.48
N LEU A 98 -12.51 -4.13 -10.17
CA LEU A 98 -11.15 -3.67 -10.49
C LEU A 98 -10.61 -2.76 -9.37
N GLY A 99 -9.30 -2.56 -9.35
CA GLY A 99 -8.66 -1.73 -8.33
C GLY A 99 -8.95 -2.24 -6.92
N ASP A 100 -9.16 -1.31 -5.98
CA ASP A 100 -9.40 -1.63 -4.57
C ASP A 100 -10.66 -2.45 -4.32
N ALA A 101 -11.66 -2.39 -5.22
CA ALA A 101 -12.85 -3.25 -5.13
C ALA A 101 -12.49 -4.74 -5.33
N ALA A 102 -11.50 -5.04 -6.17
CA ALA A 102 -11.06 -6.40 -6.46
C ALA A 102 -9.92 -6.85 -5.52
N HIS A 103 -8.93 -6.00 -5.31
CA HIS A 103 -7.68 -6.35 -4.64
C HIS A 103 -7.15 -5.24 -3.72
N PRO A 104 -7.94 -4.80 -2.71
CA PRO A 104 -7.47 -3.80 -1.78
C PRO A 104 -6.18 -4.28 -1.12
N MET A 105 -5.22 -3.39 -0.96
CA MET A 105 -3.91 -3.70 -0.39
C MET A 105 -3.40 -2.57 0.47
N ARG A 106 -2.60 -2.92 1.47
CA ARG A 106 -1.93 -1.90 2.29
C ARG A 106 -0.86 -1.18 1.46
N PRO A 107 -0.57 0.10 1.72
CA PRO A 107 0.26 0.93 0.84
C PRO A 107 1.77 0.67 0.96
N TYR A 108 2.18 -0.58 1.27
CA TYR A 108 3.58 -0.94 1.50
C TYR A 108 4.43 -1.08 0.23
N LEU A 109 3.81 -0.94 -0.93
CA LEU A 109 4.48 -0.90 -2.24
C LEU A 109 4.17 0.39 -3.02
N ALA A 110 3.19 1.19 -2.56
CA ALA A 110 2.64 2.33 -3.28
C ALA A 110 2.07 1.98 -4.69
N GLU A 111 1.61 0.73 -4.89
CA GLU A 111 1.21 0.20 -6.20
C GLU A 111 -0.32 0.10 -6.40
N GLY A 112 -1.14 0.45 -5.41
CA GLY A 112 -2.60 0.34 -5.54
C GLY A 112 -3.16 1.04 -6.77
N ALA A 113 -2.80 2.31 -6.97
CA ALA A 113 -3.22 3.08 -8.13
C ALA A 113 -2.63 2.53 -9.45
N GLY A 114 -1.36 2.09 -9.46
CA GLY A 114 -0.73 1.47 -10.62
C GLY A 114 -1.48 0.21 -11.05
N MET A 115 -1.83 -0.65 -10.10
CA MET A 115 -2.60 -1.87 -10.37
C MET A 115 -4.00 -1.57 -10.90
N ALA A 116 -4.69 -0.54 -10.38
CA ALA A 116 -5.99 -0.13 -10.88
C ALA A 116 -5.93 0.41 -12.32
N ILE A 117 -4.86 1.14 -12.68
CA ILE A 117 -4.62 1.62 -14.05
C ILE A 117 -4.35 0.44 -14.99
N GLU A 118 -3.54 -0.54 -14.57
CA GLU A 118 -3.32 -1.75 -15.35
C GLU A 118 -4.62 -2.55 -15.54
N ASP A 119 -5.46 -2.64 -14.50
CA ASP A 119 -6.77 -3.29 -14.60
C ASP A 119 -7.66 -2.60 -15.64
N ALA A 120 -7.73 -1.26 -15.60
CA ALA A 120 -8.52 -0.49 -16.55
C ALA A 120 -8.05 -0.72 -18.00
N ALA A 121 -6.75 -0.73 -18.24
CA ALA A 121 -6.18 -1.01 -19.56
C ALA A 121 -6.49 -2.44 -20.03
N GLN A 122 -6.43 -3.44 -19.16
CA GLN A 122 -6.77 -4.82 -19.50
C GLN A 122 -8.27 -5.04 -19.71
N LEU A 123 -9.09 -4.35 -18.93
CA LEU A 123 -10.55 -4.36 -19.11
C LEU A 123 -10.94 -3.74 -20.46
N GLU A 124 -10.35 -2.62 -20.83
CA GLU A 124 -10.54 -1.97 -22.13
C GLU A 124 -10.19 -2.93 -23.27
N ARG A 125 -9.01 -3.56 -23.24
CA ARG A 125 -8.59 -4.55 -24.23
C ARG A 125 -9.57 -5.74 -24.33
N ALA A 126 -10.06 -6.23 -23.19
CA ALA A 126 -11.00 -7.32 -23.16
C ALA A 126 -12.37 -6.92 -23.74
N LEU A 127 -12.86 -5.73 -23.44
CA LEU A 127 -14.13 -5.22 -23.94
C LEU A 127 -14.09 -4.91 -25.44
N SER A 128 -12.94 -4.61 -26.00
CA SER A 128 -12.73 -4.39 -27.44
C SER A 128 -12.80 -5.69 -28.29
N MET A 129 -12.93 -6.86 -27.67
CA MET A 129 -13.06 -8.14 -28.36
C MET A 129 -14.51 -8.37 -28.80
N HIS A 130 -14.95 -7.68 -29.86
CA HIS A 130 -16.36 -7.64 -30.28
C HIS A 130 -16.91 -9.01 -30.74
N ASP A 131 -16.06 -9.97 -31.08
CA ASP A 131 -16.45 -11.34 -31.45
C ASP A 131 -16.86 -12.22 -30.25
N LEU A 132 -16.66 -11.72 -29.01
CA LEU A 132 -17.02 -12.45 -27.80
C LEU A 132 -18.23 -11.81 -27.11
N GLU A 133 -19.04 -12.65 -26.47
CA GLU A 133 -20.11 -12.21 -25.57
C GLU A 133 -19.51 -11.47 -24.34
N VAL A 134 -20.23 -10.48 -23.81
CA VAL A 134 -19.75 -9.65 -22.70
C VAL A 134 -19.26 -10.45 -21.50
N PRO A 135 -19.94 -11.51 -21.01
CA PRO A 135 -19.44 -12.31 -19.90
C PRO A 135 -18.06 -12.93 -20.17
N LEU A 136 -17.80 -13.35 -21.40
CA LEU A 136 -16.53 -13.93 -21.81
C LEU A 136 -15.42 -12.87 -21.87
N ARG A 137 -15.74 -11.64 -22.32
CA ARG A 137 -14.79 -10.52 -22.29
C ARG A 137 -14.37 -10.21 -20.86
N LEU A 138 -15.35 -10.10 -19.94
CA LEU A 138 -15.07 -9.83 -18.52
C LEU A 138 -14.26 -10.95 -17.89
N ARG A 139 -14.59 -12.21 -18.19
CA ARG A 139 -13.81 -13.36 -17.72
C ARG A 139 -12.36 -13.31 -18.22
N ARG A 140 -12.14 -12.92 -19.48
CA ARG A 140 -10.80 -12.77 -20.03
C ARG A 140 -9.98 -11.71 -19.32
N TYR A 141 -10.59 -10.57 -18.99
CA TYR A 141 -9.99 -9.57 -18.12
C TYR A 141 -9.52 -10.18 -16.80
N ALA A 142 -10.40 -10.86 -16.09
CA ALA A 142 -10.08 -11.46 -14.80
C ALA A 142 -8.97 -12.51 -14.89
N VAL A 143 -9.01 -13.39 -15.90
CA VAL A 143 -7.98 -14.41 -16.15
C VAL A 143 -6.59 -13.77 -16.37
N ASN A 144 -6.54 -12.64 -17.08
CA ASN A 144 -5.28 -11.95 -17.36
C ASN A 144 -4.74 -11.18 -16.13
N ARG A 145 -5.60 -10.84 -15.15
CA ARG A 145 -5.21 -9.94 -14.05
C ARG A 145 -5.01 -10.60 -12.70
N TRP A 146 -5.81 -11.63 -12.37
CA TRP A 146 -5.88 -12.14 -10.99
C TRP A 146 -4.53 -12.58 -10.42
N GLN A 147 -3.68 -13.26 -11.21
CA GLN A 147 -2.38 -13.75 -10.72
C GLN A 147 -1.43 -12.61 -10.38
N ARG A 148 -1.38 -11.58 -11.24
CA ARG A 148 -0.55 -10.41 -10.99
C ARG A 148 -1.04 -9.64 -9.77
N ASN A 149 -2.36 -9.42 -9.66
CA ASN A 149 -2.98 -8.77 -8.52
C ASN A 149 -2.68 -9.53 -7.22
N ALA A 150 -2.87 -10.85 -7.21
CA ALA A 150 -2.53 -11.71 -6.08
C ALA A 150 -1.05 -11.62 -5.67
N ARG A 151 -0.14 -11.60 -6.65
CA ARG A 151 1.30 -11.50 -6.41
C ARG A 151 1.68 -10.16 -5.79
N VAL A 152 1.09 -9.06 -6.25
CA VAL A 152 1.34 -7.71 -5.70
C VAL A 152 0.76 -7.60 -4.29
N GLN A 153 -0.48 -8.08 -4.05
CA GLN A 153 -1.07 -8.13 -2.69
C GLN A 153 -0.21 -8.93 -1.71
N ALA A 154 0.23 -10.13 -2.12
CA ALA A 154 1.10 -10.97 -1.28
C ALA A 154 2.44 -10.29 -0.97
N ARG A 155 3.02 -9.60 -1.96
CA ARG A 155 4.26 -8.84 -1.78
C ARG A 155 4.05 -7.66 -0.85
N SER A 156 2.97 -6.90 -1.00
CA SER A 156 2.61 -5.80 -0.09
C SER A 156 2.50 -6.29 1.35
N THR A 157 1.74 -7.36 1.60
CA THR A 157 1.61 -7.97 2.92
C THR A 157 2.95 -8.40 3.51
N ARG A 158 3.82 -9.02 2.69
CA ARG A 158 5.17 -9.41 3.12
C ARG A 158 6.04 -8.19 3.49
N ASN A 159 5.99 -7.12 2.69
CA ASN A 159 6.71 -5.89 3.00
C ASN A 159 6.27 -5.30 4.33
N GLY A 160 4.97 -5.26 4.61
CA GLY A 160 4.46 -4.78 5.89
C GLY A 160 5.02 -5.54 7.09
N ARG A 161 5.11 -6.88 6.99
CA ARG A 161 5.74 -7.72 8.04
C ARG A 161 7.21 -7.38 8.23
N ILE A 162 7.93 -7.13 7.15
CA ILE A 162 9.36 -6.76 7.19
C ILE A 162 9.52 -5.34 7.76
N PHE A 163 8.74 -4.38 7.30
CA PHE A 163 8.83 -2.98 7.74
C PHE A 163 8.54 -2.82 9.23
N HIS A 164 7.57 -3.56 9.75
CA HIS A 164 7.14 -3.51 11.14
C HIS A 164 7.81 -4.57 12.03
N ALA A 165 8.84 -5.24 11.53
CA ALA A 165 9.49 -6.34 12.24
C ALA A 165 10.01 -5.92 13.61
N THR A 166 9.90 -6.86 14.56
CA THR A 166 10.43 -6.75 15.93
C THR A 166 11.46 -7.85 16.19
N GLY A 167 12.16 -7.79 17.32
CA GLY A 167 13.09 -8.81 17.77
C GLY A 167 14.17 -9.21 16.74
N PRO A 168 14.48 -10.50 16.59
CA PRO A 168 15.55 -10.97 15.71
C PRO A 168 15.34 -10.61 14.22
N VAL A 169 14.09 -10.61 13.75
CA VAL A 169 13.75 -10.26 12.36
C VAL A 169 14.07 -8.79 12.07
N ARG A 170 13.81 -7.88 13.03
CA ARG A 170 14.23 -6.48 12.92
C ARG A 170 15.73 -6.35 12.79
N TRP A 171 16.48 -7.11 13.60
CA TRP A 171 17.94 -7.13 13.56
C TRP A 171 18.46 -7.58 12.19
N ALA A 172 17.96 -8.69 11.69
CA ALA A 172 18.32 -9.23 10.38
C ALA A 172 17.98 -8.23 9.25
N ARG A 173 16.79 -7.63 9.27
CA ARG A 173 16.39 -6.58 8.34
C ARG A 173 17.37 -5.42 8.34
N ASN A 174 17.68 -4.88 9.52
CA ASN A 174 18.55 -3.71 9.63
C ASN A 174 19.96 -4.01 9.12
N LEU A 175 20.49 -5.21 9.43
CA LEU A 175 21.79 -5.65 8.93
C LEU A 175 21.77 -5.80 7.41
N SER A 176 20.75 -6.42 6.85
CA SER A 176 20.60 -6.59 5.41
C SER A 176 20.50 -5.25 4.67
N LEU A 177 19.73 -4.28 5.20
CA LEU A 177 19.65 -2.93 4.65
C LEU A 177 21.00 -2.19 4.71
N LYS A 178 21.76 -2.38 5.81
CA LYS A 178 23.10 -1.78 5.94
C LYS A 178 24.09 -2.36 4.92
N MET A 179 24.00 -3.65 4.62
CA MET A 179 24.91 -4.34 3.70
C MET A 179 24.55 -4.18 2.23
N LEU A 180 23.28 -4.25 1.89
CA LEU A 180 22.78 -4.32 0.51
C LEU A 180 22.10 -3.02 0.04
N GLY A 181 21.78 -2.11 0.96
CA GLY A 181 21.19 -0.81 0.65
C GLY A 181 19.89 -0.92 -0.14
N GLU A 182 19.73 -0.04 -1.11
CA GLU A 182 18.54 0.10 -1.96
C GLU A 182 18.25 -1.15 -2.80
N ARG A 183 19.23 -1.97 -3.11
CA ARG A 183 19.06 -3.20 -3.90
C ARG A 183 18.07 -4.19 -3.30
N LEU A 184 17.89 -4.15 -1.97
CA LEU A 184 16.89 -4.98 -1.28
C LEU A 184 15.45 -4.55 -1.59
N LEU A 185 15.24 -3.30 -1.97
CA LEU A 185 13.94 -2.71 -2.23
C LEU A 185 13.61 -2.75 -3.74
N ASP A 186 14.59 -3.05 -4.57
CA ASP A 186 14.39 -3.18 -6.01
C ASP A 186 13.56 -4.43 -6.33
N VAL A 187 12.46 -4.23 -7.04
CA VAL A 187 11.51 -5.29 -7.44
C VAL A 187 11.24 -5.19 -8.94
N PRO A 188 12.22 -5.60 -9.79
CA PRO A 188 12.14 -5.36 -11.23
C PRO A 188 10.86 -5.88 -11.91
N TRP A 189 10.34 -7.03 -11.46
CA TRP A 189 9.12 -7.61 -12.02
C TRP A 189 7.86 -6.75 -11.76
N LEU A 190 7.88 -5.91 -10.73
CA LEU A 190 6.75 -5.04 -10.38
C LEU A 190 6.55 -3.95 -11.44
N TYR A 191 7.65 -3.39 -11.93
CA TYR A 191 7.65 -2.26 -12.86
C TYR A 191 7.71 -2.65 -14.33
N ARG A 192 7.92 -3.94 -14.65
CA ARG A 192 8.04 -4.38 -16.04
C ARG A 192 6.72 -4.58 -16.76
N GLY A 193 5.58 -4.42 -16.10
CA GLY A 193 4.27 -4.66 -16.72
C GLY A 193 4.18 -6.05 -17.39
N ASP A 194 3.02 -6.63 -17.41
CA ASP A 194 2.79 -7.78 -18.30
C ASP A 194 2.44 -7.18 -19.66
N GLY A 195 3.43 -7.22 -20.58
CA GLY A 195 3.27 -6.79 -21.97
C GLY A 195 2.25 -7.63 -22.75
#